data_5c6da907f2f17696e3a41259ec985682
#
_entry.id   5c6da907f2f17696e3a41259ec985682
#
_cell.length_a   1.000
_cell.length_b   1.000
_cell.length_c   1.000
_cell.angle_alpha   90.00
_cell.angle_beta   90.00
_cell.angle_gamma   90.00
#
_symmetry.space_group_name_H-M   'P 1'
#
loop_
_entity.id
_entity.type
_entity.pdbx_description
1 polymer ?
#
loop_
_entity_poly.entity_id
_entity_poly.type
_entity_poly.pdbx_seq_one_letter_code
_entity_poly.pdbx_strand_id
1 'polypeptide(L)'
;MSQALPTEVLAYVALGANLGDARATVLQAVNDLSRLPNTQLVKASSLYRTAPFEASGPDFINAVVALMTRLDAGELLLQLQHLENCQGRERPFKNAPRTLDLDILLYGDRTINTATLQIPHPRMWERAFVLVPLAEIAPERVPQETLLRVADQPIERL
;
A
#
# COMPACT_ATOMS: atom_id res chain seq x y z
N MET A 1 27.91 15.09 -19.26
CA MET A 1 26.56 14.62 -19.29
C MET A 1 25.81 15.12 -18.07
N SER A 2 24.71 15.70 -18.31
CA SER A 2 23.94 16.15 -17.18
C SER A 2 23.40 14.93 -16.43
N GLN A 3 23.49 14.97 -15.15
CA GLN A 3 22.75 14.05 -14.32
C GLN A 3 21.30 14.45 -14.43
N ALA A 4 20.56 13.76 -15.26
CA ALA A 4 19.13 13.99 -15.27
C ALA A 4 18.63 13.71 -13.86
N LEU A 5 17.92 14.66 -13.28
CA LEU A 5 17.24 14.42 -12.03
C LEU A 5 16.25 13.27 -12.26
N PRO A 6 16.07 12.38 -11.29
CA PRO A 6 15.08 11.34 -11.45
C PRO A 6 13.73 11.93 -11.80
N THR A 7 13.09 11.37 -12.81
CA THR A 7 11.76 11.79 -13.19
C THR A 7 10.80 11.44 -12.06
N GLU A 8 9.87 12.32 -11.78
CA GLU A 8 8.81 12.01 -10.82
C GLU A 8 7.94 10.90 -11.38
N VAL A 9 7.62 9.95 -10.53
CA VAL A 9 6.79 8.79 -10.88
C VAL A 9 5.61 8.74 -9.93
N LEU A 10 4.44 8.44 -10.45
CA LEU A 10 3.25 8.27 -9.63
C LEU A 10 3.22 6.81 -9.18
N ALA A 11 3.41 6.60 -7.89
CA ALA A 11 3.41 5.28 -7.28
C ALA A 11 2.17 5.10 -6.43
N TYR A 12 1.66 3.87 -6.38
CA TYR A 12 0.50 3.55 -5.54
C TYR A 12 0.94 2.55 -4.49
N VAL A 13 0.59 2.84 -3.24
CA VAL A 13 0.99 2.04 -2.09
C VAL A 13 -0.25 1.63 -1.31
N ALA A 14 -0.35 0.34 -1.01
CA ALA A 14 -1.41 -0.18 -0.15
C ALA A 14 -0.94 -0.19 1.29
N LEU A 15 -1.85 0.16 2.19
CA LEU A 15 -1.63 0.13 3.63
C LEU A 15 -2.64 -0.80 4.27
N GLY A 16 -2.20 -1.57 5.26
CA GLY A 16 -3.09 -2.43 6.01
C GLY A 16 -2.60 -2.64 7.43
N ALA A 17 -3.54 -2.74 8.37
CA ALA A 17 -3.24 -3.02 9.76
C ALA A 17 -4.45 -3.69 10.41
N ASN A 18 -4.21 -4.60 11.38
CA ASN A 18 -5.33 -5.23 12.10
C ASN A 18 -5.02 -5.46 13.58
N LEU A 19 -3.92 -4.95 14.09
CA LEU A 19 -3.56 -5.11 15.49
C LEU A 19 -3.72 -3.78 16.23
N GLY A 20 -4.16 -3.86 17.49
CA GLY A 20 -4.32 -2.69 18.32
C GLY A 20 -5.28 -1.68 17.70
N ASP A 21 -4.95 -0.41 17.75
CA ASP A 21 -5.73 0.64 17.11
C ASP A 21 -5.32 0.73 15.64
N ALA A 22 -5.84 -0.19 14.83
CA ALA A 22 -5.47 -0.32 13.42
C ALA A 22 -5.79 0.95 12.64
N ARG A 23 -6.90 1.61 12.94
CA ARG A 23 -7.28 2.85 12.28
C ARG A 23 -6.23 3.95 12.50
N ALA A 24 -5.82 4.12 13.75
CA ALA A 24 -4.78 5.10 14.08
C ALA A 24 -3.46 4.76 13.40
N THR A 25 -3.12 3.46 13.34
CA THR A 25 -1.89 2.99 12.69
C THR A 25 -1.90 3.35 11.20
N VAL A 26 -3.00 3.10 10.50
CA VAL A 26 -3.10 3.42 9.07
C VAL A 26 -3.05 4.93 8.85
N LEU A 27 -3.76 5.71 9.66
CA LEU A 27 -3.74 7.17 9.53
C LEU A 27 -2.34 7.74 9.78
N GLN A 28 -1.63 7.20 10.77
CA GLN A 28 -0.26 7.62 11.04
C GLN A 28 0.66 7.26 9.87
N ALA A 29 0.46 6.09 9.28
CA ALA A 29 1.26 5.67 8.13
C ALA A 29 1.03 6.59 6.92
N VAL A 30 -0.20 7.02 6.67
CA VAL A 30 -0.48 7.98 5.60
C VAL A 30 0.30 9.27 5.84
N ASN A 31 0.30 9.76 7.08
CA ASN A 31 1.05 10.95 7.44
C ASN A 31 2.56 10.74 7.24
N ASP A 32 3.08 9.59 7.65
CA ASP A 32 4.51 9.27 7.49
C ASP A 32 4.90 9.20 6.02
N LEU A 33 4.04 8.62 5.18
CA LEU A 33 4.29 8.56 3.74
C LEU A 33 4.34 9.94 3.12
N SER A 34 3.55 10.89 3.63
CA SER A 34 3.57 12.26 3.14
C SER A 34 4.88 13.00 3.44
N ARG A 35 5.69 12.43 4.33
CA ARG A 35 6.96 13.04 4.76
C ARG A 35 8.19 12.33 4.22
N LEU A 36 8.03 11.35 3.35
CA LEU A 36 9.17 10.67 2.74
C LEU A 36 10.01 11.66 1.91
N PRO A 37 11.34 11.44 1.85
CA PRO A 37 12.19 12.33 1.05
C PRO A 37 11.80 12.26 -0.42
N ASN A 38 11.89 13.40 -1.11
CA ASN A 38 11.64 13.52 -2.54
C ASN A 38 10.31 12.94 -2.99
N THR A 39 9.31 12.99 -2.12
CA THR A 39 8.02 12.35 -2.32
C THR A 39 6.92 13.27 -1.83
N GLN A 40 5.80 13.23 -2.53
CA GLN A 40 4.65 14.06 -2.22
C GLN A 40 3.39 13.18 -2.23
N LEU A 41 2.59 13.27 -1.17
CA LEU A 41 1.30 12.58 -1.14
C LEU A 41 0.32 13.34 -2.03
N VAL A 42 -0.19 12.67 -3.06
CA VAL A 42 -1.10 13.27 -4.02
C VAL A 42 -2.55 13.02 -3.66
N LYS A 43 -2.87 11.77 -3.30
CA LYS A 43 -4.21 11.36 -2.90
C LYS A 43 -4.13 10.24 -1.89
N ALA A 44 -5.15 10.16 -1.04
CA ALA A 44 -5.35 9.04 -0.14
C ALA A 44 -6.79 8.58 -0.26
N SER A 45 -7.02 7.28 -0.30
CA SER A 45 -8.37 6.73 -0.31
C SER A 45 -9.02 6.89 1.05
N SER A 46 -10.32 6.62 1.09
CA SER A 46 -11.01 6.40 2.36
C SER A 46 -10.40 5.18 3.05
N LEU A 47 -10.67 5.04 4.34
CA LEU A 47 -10.34 3.82 5.06
C LEU A 47 -11.44 2.78 4.82
N TYR A 48 -11.04 1.52 4.74
CA TYR A 48 -11.95 0.41 4.53
C TYR A 48 -11.72 -0.65 5.58
N ARG A 49 -12.77 -1.36 5.97
CA ARG A 49 -12.67 -2.49 6.89
C ARG A 49 -12.92 -3.78 6.12
N THR A 50 -12.05 -4.76 6.31
CA THR A 50 -12.21 -6.07 5.70
C THR A 50 -11.93 -7.17 6.72
N ALA A 51 -12.60 -8.33 6.57
CA ALA A 51 -12.31 -9.49 7.39
C ALA A 51 -10.95 -10.07 6.97
N PRO A 52 -10.23 -10.74 7.90
CA PRO A 52 -8.98 -11.41 7.53
C PRO A 52 -9.23 -12.46 6.45
N PHE A 53 -8.40 -12.42 5.40
CA PHE A 53 -8.49 -13.40 4.32
C PHE A 53 -7.78 -14.68 4.73
N GLU A 54 -8.52 -15.80 4.72
CA GLU A 54 -7.98 -17.12 5.09
C GLU A 54 -7.32 -17.16 6.47
N ALA A 55 -7.72 -16.26 7.37
CA ALA A 55 -7.14 -16.18 8.70
C ALA A 55 -8.20 -15.81 9.72
N SER A 56 -7.92 -16.10 10.97
CA SER A 56 -8.72 -15.62 12.09
C SER A 56 -8.05 -14.36 12.65
N GLY A 57 -8.79 -13.58 13.40
CA GLY A 57 -8.26 -12.40 14.04
C GLY A 57 -9.11 -11.17 13.78
N PRO A 58 -8.63 -9.99 14.23
CA PRO A 58 -9.36 -8.74 14.02
C PRO A 58 -9.47 -8.37 12.55
N ASP A 59 -10.49 -7.60 12.22
CA ASP A 59 -10.64 -7.05 10.88
C ASP A 59 -9.47 -6.13 10.55
N PHE A 60 -9.13 -6.09 9.27
CA PHE A 60 -8.12 -5.16 8.76
C PHE A 60 -8.71 -3.80 8.47
N ILE A 61 -7.92 -2.77 8.68
CA ILE A 61 -8.19 -1.44 8.13
C ILE A 61 -7.21 -1.25 6.98
N ASN A 62 -7.74 -0.89 5.82
CA ASN A 62 -6.98 -0.80 4.58
C ASN A 62 -7.18 0.56 3.92
N ALA A 63 -6.16 1.00 3.19
CA ALA A 63 -6.21 2.20 2.38
C ALA A 63 -5.20 2.08 1.24
N VAL A 64 -5.34 2.94 0.24
CA VAL A 64 -4.36 3.07 -0.83
C VAL A 64 -4.04 4.55 -0.99
N VAL A 65 -2.78 4.87 -1.19
CA VAL A 65 -2.34 6.25 -1.43
C VAL A 65 -1.62 6.35 -2.76
N ALA A 66 -1.68 7.53 -3.36
CA ALA A 66 -0.90 7.88 -4.54
C ALA A 66 0.21 8.82 -4.11
N LEU A 67 1.44 8.45 -4.45
CA LEU A 67 2.63 9.23 -4.12
C LEU A 67 3.32 9.66 -5.41
N MET A 68 3.63 10.95 -5.53
CA MET A 68 4.50 11.41 -6.60
C MET A 68 5.91 11.41 -6.03
N THR A 69 6.79 10.59 -6.58
CA THR A 69 8.11 10.38 -5.98
C THR A 69 9.23 10.41 -7.00
N ARG A 70 10.39 10.88 -6.55
CA ARG A 70 11.63 10.81 -7.32
C ARG A 70 12.52 9.67 -6.84
N LEU A 71 12.11 8.97 -5.79
CA LEU A 71 12.81 7.77 -5.37
C LEU A 71 12.63 6.70 -6.42
N ASP A 72 13.67 5.91 -6.69
CA ASP A 72 13.46 4.74 -7.53
C ASP A 72 12.67 3.69 -6.72
N ALA A 73 12.21 2.65 -7.40
CA ALA A 73 11.35 1.66 -6.74
C ALA A 73 12.05 0.95 -5.58
N GLY A 74 13.34 0.68 -5.71
CA GLY A 74 14.11 0.05 -4.63
C GLY A 74 14.26 0.97 -3.43
N GLU A 75 14.53 2.25 -3.67
CA GLU A 75 14.62 3.24 -2.59
C GLU A 75 13.28 3.41 -1.89
N LEU A 76 12.20 3.45 -2.66
CA LEU A 76 10.86 3.54 -2.08
C LEU A 76 10.58 2.33 -1.21
N LEU A 77 10.90 1.13 -1.69
CA LEU A 77 10.73 -0.09 -0.91
C LEU A 77 11.46 -0.03 0.43
N LEU A 78 12.71 0.44 0.43
CA LEU A 78 13.47 0.58 1.66
C LEU A 78 12.80 1.54 2.64
N GLN A 79 12.25 2.64 2.15
CA GLN A 79 11.54 3.60 2.99
C GLN A 79 10.29 2.97 3.60
N LEU A 80 9.55 2.19 2.80
CA LEU A 80 8.35 1.51 3.31
C LEU A 80 8.72 0.48 4.37
N GLN A 81 9.78 -0.29 4.14
CA GLN A 81 10.24 -1.27 5.13
C GLN A 81 10.69 -0.59 6.41
N HIS A 82 11.32 0.56 6.30
CA HIS A 82 11.70 1.34 7.49
C HIS A 82 10.47 1.76 8.29
N LEU A 83 9.42 2.23 7.62
CA LEU A 83 8.19 2.61 8.30
C LEU A 83 7.52 1.41 8.99
N GLU A 84 7.49 0.27 8.29
CA GLU A 84 6.96 -0.96 8.90
C GLU A 84 7.73 -1.35 10.15
N ASN A 85 9.05 -1.26 10.10
CA ASN A 85 9.90 -1.62 11.23
C ASN A 85 9.71 -0.65 12.40
N CYS A 86 9.49 0.62 12.13
CA CYS A 86 9.23 1.60 13.18
C CYS A 86 7.93 1.28 13.91
N GLN A 87 6.90 0.82 13.20
CA GLN A 87 5.62 0.45 13.81
C GLN A 87 5.67 -0.92 14.47
N GLY A 88 6.53 -1.81 13.98
CA GLY A 88 6.61 -3.19 14.46
C GLY A 88 7.80 -3.49 15.35
N ARG A 89 8.55 -2.48 15.80
CA ARG A 89 9.79 -2.72 16.54
C ARG A 89 9.60 -3.38 17.90
N GLU A 90 8.37 -3.41 18.41
CA GLU A 90 8.07 -4.05 19.68
C GLU A 90 7.64 -5.49 19.51
N ARG A 91 7.82 -6.06 18.33
CA ARG A 91 7.50 -7.46 18.10
C ARG A 91 8.37 -8.32 19.00
N PRO A 92 7.74 -9.14 19.85
CA PRO A 92 8.47 -9.89 20.87
C PRO A 92 9.24 -11.09 20.35
N PHE A 93 8.97 -11.54 19.12
CA PHE A 93 9.64 -12.72 18.58
C PHE A 93 9.59 -12.69 17.05
N LYS A 94 10.46 -13.48 16.45
CA LYS A 94 10.52 -13.63 15.01
C LYS A 94 9.17 -14.16 14.49
N ASN A 95 8.71 -13.60 13.39
CA ASN A 95 7.42 -13.95 12.78
C ASN A 95 6.21 -13.51 13.61
N ALA A 96 6.40 -12.66 14.62
CA ALA A 96 5.27 -12.05 15.30
C ALA A 96 4.43 -11.26 14.28
N PRO A 97 3.11 -11.13 14.48
CA PRO A 97 2.26 -10.37 13.58
C PRO A 97 2.77 -8.94 13.40
N ARG A 98 2.68 -8.44 12.18
CA ARG A 98 3.10 -7.08 11.86
C ARG A 98 1.99 -6.11 12.21
N THR A 99 2.38 -4.97 12.79
CA THR A 99 1.42 -3.91 13.10
C THR A 99 0.95 -3.20 11.83
N LEU A 100 1.83 -3.08 10.84
CA LEU A 100 1.56 -2.34 9.62
C LEU A 100 2.17 -3.07 8.42
N ASP A 101 1.39 -3.19 7.36
CA ASP A 101 1.85 -3.69 6.08
C ASP A 101 1.78 -2.59 5.04
N LEU A 102 2.87 -2.40 4.31
CA LEU A 102 2.95 -1.43 3.21
C LEU A 102 3.46 -2.15 1.97
N ASP A 103 2.69 -2.07 0.88
CA ASP A 103 3.04 -2.73 -0.38
C ASP A 103 3.01 -1.74 -1.54
N ILE A 104 4.05 -1.75 -2.38
CA ILE A 104 4.02 -1.00 -3.63
C ILE A 104 3.15 -1.79 -4.61
N LEU A 105 2.08 -1.16 -5.06
CA LEU A 105 1.15 -1.77 -6.02
C LEU A 105 1.61 -1.51 -7.45
N LEU A 106 1.85 -0.25 -7.75
CA LEU A 106 2.21 0.24 -9.07
C LEU A 106 3.28 1.30 -8.93
N TYR A 107 4.16 1.36 -9.91
CA TYR A 107 5.21 2.38 -9.96
C TYR A 107 5.23 2.93 -11.38
N GLY A 108 4.45 3.98 -11.62
CA GLY A 108 4.19 4.46 -12.97
C GLY A 108 3.60 3.33 -13.83
N ASP A 109 4.13 3.17 -15.01
CA ASP A 109 3.75 2.08 -15.92
C ASP A 109 4.83 1.01 -16.01
N ARG A 110 5.76 1.00 -15.06
CA ARG A 110 6.90 0.08 -15.09
C ARG A 110 6.53 -1.30 -14.62
N THR A 111 7.22 -2.28 -15.20
CA THR A 111 7.18 -3.66 -14.75
C THR A 111 8.54 -3.97 -14.12
N ILE A 112 8.53 -4.40 -12.88
CA ILE A 112 9.76 -4.74 -12.15
C ILE A 112 9.61 -6.14 -11.59
N ASN A 113 10.62 -6.97 -11.82
CA ASN A 113 10.56 -8.34 -11.35
C ASN A 113 11.95 -8.73 -10.84
N THR A 114 12.13 -8.54 -9.53
CA THR A 114 13.38 -8.91 -8.85
C THR A 114 13.05 -9.86 -7.70
N ALA A 115 14.07 -10.35 -7.04
CA ALA A 115 13.89 -11.24 -5.90
C ALA A 115 13.14 -10.57 -4.75
N THR A 116 13.25 -9.26 -4.61
CA THR A 116 12.67 -8.52 -3.48
C THR A 116 11.47 -7.67 -3.85
N LEU A 117 11.20 -7.47 -5.15
CA LEU A 117 10.17 -6.52 -5.57
C LEU A 117 9.54 -6.95 -6.89
N GLN A 118 8.23 -7.05 -6.90
CA GLN A 118 7.47 -7.35 -8.11
C GLN A 118 6.41 -6.27 -8.30
N ILE A 119 6.44 -5.59 -9.44
CA ILE A 119 5.51 -4.54 -9.80
C ILE A 119 5.00 -4.79 -11.22
N PRO A 120 3.70 -4.78 -11.49
CA PRO A 120 2.61 -4.64 -10.52
C PRO A 120 2.64 -5.73 -9.45
N HIS A 121 2.10 -5.40 -8.27
CA HIS A 121 2.05 -6.39 -7.18
C HIS A 121 1.29 -7.62 -7.68
N PRO A 122 1.86 -8.82 -7.55
CA PRO A 122 1.30 -9.99 -8.25
C PRO A 122 -0.08 -10.42 -7.77
N ARG A 123 -0.45 -10.10 -6.54
CA ARG A 123 -1.73 -10.52 -5.97
C ARG A 123 -2.77 -9.41 -5.87
N MET A 124 -2.42 -8.20 -6.31
CA MET A 124 -3.35 -7.06 -6.14
C MET A 124 -4.68 -7.25 -6.86
N TRP A 125 -4.65 -7.94 -8.01
CA TRP A 125 -5.83 -8.08 -8.87
C TRP A 125 -6.86 -9.06 -8.31
N GLU A 126 -6.53 -9.77 -7.23
CA GLU A 126 -7.39 -10.75 -6.60
C GLU A 126 -7.96 -10.25 -5.27
N ARG A 127 -7.69 -9.00 -4.89
CA ARG A 127 -7.99 -8.49 -3.55
C ARG A 127 -8.86 -7.25 -3.61
N ALA A 128 -10.11 -7.36 -3.10
CA ALA A 128 -10.98 -6.20 -3.01
C ALA A 128 -10.37 -5.11 -2.14
N PHE A 129 -9.66 -5.48 -1.06
CA PHE A 129 -9.08 -4.51 -0.14
C PHE A 129 -7.94 -3.70 -0.76
N VAL A 130 -7.48 -4.07 -1.95
CA VAL A 130 -6.54 -3.30 -2.75
C VAL A 130 -7.30 -2.56 -3.86
N LEU A 131 -8.11 -3.28 -4.63
CA LEU A 131 -8.74 -2.74 -5.83
C LEU A 131 -9.82 -1.70 -5.55
N VAL A 132 -10.59 -1.88 -4.47
CA VAL A 132 -11.65 -0.92 -4.15
C VAL A 132 -11.07 0.45 -3.74
N PRO A 133 -10.13 0.50 -2.78
CA PRO A 133 -9.50 1.78 -2.46
C PRO A 133 -8.73 2.39 -3.64
N LEU A 134 -8.06 1.54 -4.43
CA LEU A 134 -7.32 2.03 -5.59
C LEU A 134 -8.28 2.66 -6.62
N ALA A 135 -9.40 2.00 -6.88
CA ALA A 135 -10.40 2.53 -7.81
C ALA A 135 -11.00 3.85 -7.34
N GLU A 136 -11.07 4.07 -6.04
CA GLU A 136 -11.56 5.34 -5.50
C GLU A 136 -10.67 6.50 -5.93
N ILE A 137 -9.35 6.31 -5.91
CA ILE A 137 -8.41 7.40 -6.21
C ILE A 137 -7.83 7.36 -7.61
N ALA A 138 -7.92 6.22 -8.29
CA ALA A 138 -7.37 6.03 -9.63
C ALA A 138 -8.22 5.04 -10.42
N PRO A 139 -9.47 5.38 -10.74
CA PRO A 139 -10.35 4.44 -11.44
C PRO A 139 -9.80 4.03 -12.81
N GLU A 140 -9.00 4.88 -13.43
CA GLU A 140 -8.37 4.57 -14.71
C GLU A 140 -7.35 3.45 -14.64
N ARG A 141 -6.90 3.11 -13.42
CA ARG A 141 -5.91 2.03 -13.21
C ARG A 141 -6.58 0.70 -12.86
N VAL A 142 -7.90 0.67 -12.69
CA VAL A 142 -8.63 -0.53 -12.28
C VAL A 142 -9.74 -0.81 -13.28
N PRO A 143 -9.54 -1.76 -14.20
CA PRO A 143 -10.60 -2.12 -15.15
C PRO A 143 -11.85 -2.61 -14.40
N GLN A 144 -13.02 -2.23 -14.92
CA GLN A 144 -14.28 -2.58 -14.28
C GLN A 144 -14.44 -4.09 -14.12
N GLU A 145 -14.05 -4.87 -15.11
CA GLU A 145 -14.15 -6.32 -15.04
C GLU A 145 -13.30 -6.90 -13.91
N THR A 146 -12.19 -6.25 -13.60
CA THR A 146 -11.31 -6.66 -12.49
C THR A 146 -12.01 -6.43 -11.15
N LEU A 147 -12.69 -5.29 -11.01
CA LEU A 147 -13.50 -5.00 -9.81
C LEU A 147 -14.62 -6.01 -9.66
N LEU A 148 -15.27 -6.40 -10.76
CA LEU A 148 -16.37 -7.35 -10.73
C LEU A 148 -15.90 -8.72 -10.20
N ARG A 149 -14.68 -9.12 -10.49
CA ARG A 149 -14.14 -10.40 -10.03
C ARG A 149 -13.98 -10.48 -8.51
N VAL A 150 -13.87 -9.34 -7.85
CA VAL A 150 -13.69 -9.29 -6.38
C VAL A 150 -14.94 -8.74 -5.69
N ALA A 151 -16.02 -8.57 -6.42
CA ALA A 151 -17.24 -7.94 -5.91
C ALA A 151 -17.90 -8.73 -4.77
N ASP A 152 -17.64 -10.03 -4.68
CA ASP A 152 -18.19 -10.88 -3.62
C ASP A 152 -17.36 -10.84 -2.34
N GLN A 153 -16.20 -10.18 -2.34
CA GLN A 153 -15.38 -10.07 -1.14
C GLN A 153 -15.93 -8.96 -0.25
N PRO A 154 -16.25 -9.26 1.02
CA PRO A 154 -16.81 -8.25 1.92
C PRO A 154 -15.82 -7.11 2.18
N ILE A 155 -16.29 -5.90 2.01
CA ILE A 155 -15.49 -4.70 2.30
C ILE A 155 -16.44 -3.57 2.66
N GLU A 156 -16.10 -2.82 3.69
CA GLU A 156 -16.92 -1.72 4.18
C GLU A 156 -16.12 -0.43 4.18
N ARG A 157 -16.64 0.59 3.55
CA ARG A 157 -16.05 1.93 3.60
C ARG A 157 -16.40 2.58 4.94
N LEU A 158 -15.40 3.13 5.60
CA LEU A 158 -15.58 3.80 6.89
C LEU A 158 -15.87 5.29 6.74
#